data_d68f83a86b4cd35c3a46b0d302217e53
#
_entry.id   d68f83a86b4cd35c3a46b0d302217e53
#
_cell.length_a   1.000
_cell.length_b   1.000
_cell.length_c   1.000
_cell.angle_alpha   90.00
_cell.angle_beta   90.00
_cell.angle_gamma   90.00
#
_symmetry.space_group_name_H-M   'P 1'
#
loop_
_entity.id
_entity.type
_entity.pdbx_description
1 polymer ?
#
loop_
_entity_poly.entity_id
_entity_poly.type
_entity_poly.pdbx_seq_one_letter_code
_entity_poly.pdbx_strand_id
1 'polypeptide(L)'
;MSRIFGTWFSFDGFNAWKLHTAWDYFYFFLTIVAGIALIKLAIRVMDSRRDLPHALARTAKRLKRVGGPGSECYVGKTIRSKKDVQDCELVAVLPDQVLAVKVFPFGLQIFGGVNEPRWRFCFNKDERWADNPLGALEEQKVVLNRVFMRAGVKNVPVETLIVFADNYGTAKFKVDGVRECVAIGYLKKWRKDTQKNGKIDLRAVKAALEEAFESDTNH
;
A
#
# COMPACT_ATOMS: atom_id res chain seq x y z
N MET A 1 5.43 47.89 -1.10
CA MET A 1 5.41 46.54 -1.73
C MET A 1 4.03 45.88 -1.82
N SER A 2 2.97 46.44 -1.30
CA SER A 2 1.63 45.85 -1.27
C SER A 2 0.74 46.17 -2.48
N ARG A 3 1.20 46.91 -3.48
CA ARG A 3 0.39 47.27 -4.67
C ARG A 3 0.60 46.33 -5.90
N ILE A 4 1.56 45.42 -5.86
CA ILE A 4 1.86 44.56 -7.02
C ILE A 4 0.96 43.33 -7.08
N PHE A 5 0.44 42.85 -5.94
CA PHE A 5 -0.42 41.65 -5.91
C PHE A 5 -1.93 41.93 -6.00
N GLY A 6 -2.36 43.15 -5.74
CA GLY A 6 -3.80 43.48 -5.68
C GLY A 6 -4.50 43.65 -7.04
N THR A 7 -3.72 43.83 -8.12
CA THR A 7 -4.30 44.02 -9.47
C THR A 7 -4.29 42.76 -10.34
N TRP A 8 -3.68 41.68 -9.87
CA TRP A 8 -3.54 40.42 -10.64
C TRP A 8 -4.72 39.46 -10.50
N PHE A 9 -5.62 39.69 -9.55
CA PHE A 9 -6.76 38.82 -9.29
C PHE A 9 -8.07 39.59 -9.14
N SER A 10 -8.37 40.56 -10.05
CA SER A 10 -9.74 41.03 -10.18
C SER A 10 -10.48 40.12 -11.16
N PHE A 11 -11.43 39.36 -10.66
CA PHE A 11 -12.28 38.44 -11.42
C PHE A 11 -13.34 39.18 -12.29
N ASP A 12 -13.17 40.43 -12.63
CA ASP A 12 -14.04 41.19 -13.49
C ASP A 12 -13.77 40.91 -14.97
N GLY A 13 -14.20 39.76 -15.42
CA GLY A 13 -14.31 39.40 -16.84
C GLY A 13 -13.00 39.22 -17.60
N PHE A 14 -13.07 38.48 -18.69
CA PHE A 14 -12.00 38.12 -19.62
C PHE A 14 -11.22 39.31 -20.22
N ASN A 15 -11.66 40.56 -19.98
CA ASN A 15 -11.01 41.78 -20.42
C ASN A 15 -9.91 42.34 -19.51
N ALA A 16 -9.69 41.75 -18.35
CA ALA A 16 -8.68 42.22 -17.37
C ALA A 16 -7.22 41.91 -17.75
N TRP A 17 -6.99 41.10 -18.75
CA TRP A 17 -5.64 40.70 -19.20
C TRP A 17 -5.13 41.60 -20.32
N LYS A 18 -5.13 42.92 -20.11
CA LYS A 18 -4.47 43.85 -21.02
C LYS A 18 -2.98 43.85 -20.72
N LEU A 19 -2.24 43.02 -21.45
CA LEU A 19 -0.78 43.04 -21.45
C LEU A 19 -0.32 44.29 -22.23
N HIS A 20 0.11 45.32 -21.53
CA HIS A 20 0.43 46.60 -22.16
C HIS A 20 1.93 46.87 -22.33
N THR A 21 2.75 46.16 -21.57
CA THR A 21 4.20 46.34 -21.57
C THR A 21 4.95 45.05 -21.85
N ALA A 22 6.16 45.14 -22.40
CA ALA A 22 7.00 43.97 -22.60
C ALA A 22 7.25 43.17 -21.31
N TRP A 23 7.24 43.88 -20.16
CA TRP A 23 7.39 43.28 -18.83
C TRP A 23 6.17 42.43 -18.45
N ASP A 24 4.97 42.83 -18.85
CA ASP A 24 3.74 42.02 -18.57
C ASP A 24 3.78 40.68 -19.31
N TYR A 25 4.25 40.68 -20.57
CA TYR A 25 4.47 39.48 -21.35
C TYR A 25 5.53 38.59 -20.72
N PHE A 26 6.64 39.17 -20.23
CA PHE A 26 7.67 38.42 -19.56
C PHE A 26 7.18 37.76 -18.27
N TYR A 27 6.46 38.48 -17.41
CA TYR A 27 5.90 37.92 -16.19
C TYR A 27 4.82 36.87 -16.47
N PHE A 28 4.00 37.09 -17.48
CA PHE A 28 3.02 36.11 -17.93
C PHE A 28 3.68 34.81 -18.37
N PHE A 29 4.71 34.89 -19.21
CA PHE A 29 5.46 33.73 -19.66
C PHE A 29 6.17 33.02 -18.49
N LEU A 30 6.78 33.77 -17.60
CA LEU A 30 7.42 33.23 -16.39
C LEU A 30 6.42 32.48 -15.50
N THR A 31 5.21 33.00 -15.36
CA THR A 31 4.15 32.35 -14.59
C THR A 31 3.72 31.02 -15.19
N ILE A 32 3.60 30.97 -16.53
CA ILE A 32 3.29 29.73 -17.25
C ILE A 32 4.42 28.71 -17.05
N VAL A 33 5.67 29.11 -17.24
CA VAL A 33 6.84 28.22 -17.07
C VAL A 33 6.92 27.70 -15.63
N ALA A 34 6.72 28.57 -14.64
CA ALA A 34 6.69 28.18 -13.23
C ALA A 34 5.53 27.21 -12.93
N GLY A 35 4.34 27.44 -13.51
CA GLY A 35 3.20 26.53 -13.40
C GLY A 35 3.49 25.14 -13.97
N ILE A 36 4.08 25.10 -15.17
CA ILE A 36 4.49 23.84 -15.80
C ILE A 36 5.56 23.11 -14.97
N ALA A 37 6.53 23.84 -14.43
CA ALA A 37 7.58 23.28 -13.58
C ALA A 37 7.00 22.67 -12.29
N LEU A 38 6.05 23.37 -11.65
CA LEU A 38 5.35 22.88 -10.45
C LEU A 38 4.52 21.61 -10.76
N ILE A 39 3.82 21.59 -11.90
CA ILE A 39 3.06 20.40 -12.33
C ILE A 39 4.01 19.22 -12.56
N LYS A 40 5.12 19.42 -13.30
CA LYS A 40 6.13 18.38 -13.51
C LYS A 40 6.75 17.88 -12.20
N LEU A 41 7.05 18.78 -11.27
CA LEU A 41 7.55 18.41 -9.96
C LEU A 41 6.53 17.59 -9.17
N ALA A 42 5.26 18.00 -9.18
CA ALA A 42 4.17 17.25 -8.53
C ALA A 42 4.04 15.84 -9.12
N ILE A 43 4.04 15.69 -10.45
CA ILE A 43 4.00 14.39 -11.12
C ILE A 43 5.21 13.54 -10.71
N ARG A 44 6.42 14.10 -10.73
CA ARG A 44 7.64 13.39 -10.34
C ARG A 44 7.61 12.91 -8.88
N VAL A 45 7.12 13.74 -7.97
CA VAL A 45 6.93 13.36 -6.55
C VAL A 45 5.87 12.27 -6.41
N MET A 46 4.80 12.33 -7.20
CA MET A 46 3.76 11.30 -7.18
C MET A 46 4.29 9.98 -7.73
N ASP A 47 5.07 9.99 -8.81
CA ASP A 47 5.66 8.79 -9.40
C ASP A 47 6.73 8.16 -8.50
N SER A 48 7.56 8.96 -7.83
CA SER A 48 8.55 8.45 -6.88
C SER A 48 7.94 7.74 -5.66
N ARG A 49 6.66 7.97 -5.39
CA ARG A 49 5.92 7.29 -4.31
C ARG A 49 5.24 5.99 -4.74
N ARG A 50 5.45 5.54 -5.98
CA ARG A 50 4.91 4.29 -6.53
C ARG A 50 5.82 3.08 -6.34
N ASP A 51 6.94 3.25 -5.70
CA ASP A 51 7.84 2.15 -5.36
C ASP A 51 7.28 1.25 -4.24
N LEU A 52 7.79 0.03 -4.19
CA LEU A 52 7.34 -0.96 -3.22
C LEU A 52 7.57 -0.53 -1.76
N PRO A 53 8.73 0.06 -1.37
CA PRO A 53 8.95 0.48 0.01
C PRO A 53 7.92 1.50 0.52
N HIS A 54 7.58 2.51 -0.29
CA HIS A 54 6.56 3.49 0.08
C HIS A 54 5.15 2.88 0.12
N ALA A 55 4.83 1.95 -0.78
CA ALA A 55 3.57 1.22 -0.77
C ALA A 55 3.42 0.36 0.49
N LEU A 56 4.47 -0.36 0.87
CA LEU A 56 4.54 -1.15 2.10
C LEU A 56 4.34 -0.27 3.34
N ALA A 57 5.10 0.83 3.46
CA ALA A 57 4.99 1.75 4.58
C ALA A 57 3.57 2.34 4.72
N ARG A 58 2.95 2.74 3.61
CA ARG A 58 1.56 3.25 3.60
C ARG A 58 0.55 2.18 3.99
N THR A 59 0.70 0.97 3.47
CA THR A 59 -0.18 -0.16 3.78
C THR A 59 -0.07 -0.53 5.25
N ALA A 60 1.15 -0.67 5.77
CA ALA A 60 1.41 -0.94 7.18
C ALA A 60 0.77 0.12 8.10
N LYS A 61 1.01 1.41 7.80
CA LYS A 61 0.40 2.52 8.56
C LYS A 61 -1.12 2.47 8.54
N ARG A 62 -1.71 2.10 7.41
CA ARG A 62 -3.16 2.04 7.26
C ARG A 62 -3.75 0.81 7.94
N LEU A 63 -3.12 -0.37 7.83
CA LEU A 63 -3.51 -1.59 8.54
C LEU A 63 -3.43 -1.39 10.07
N LYS A 64 -2.36 -0.79 10.57
CA LYS A 64 -2.22 -0.44 12.00
C LYS A 64 -3.36 0.47 12.47
N ARG A 65 -3.74 1.46 11.66
CA ARG A 65 -4.85 2.38 11.99
C ARG A 65 -6.22 1.69 11.99
N VAL A 66 -6.51 0.85 11.00
CA VAL A 66 -7.82 0.18 10.89
C VAL A 66 -7.94 -1.05 11.79
N GLY A 67 -6.83 -1.64 12.18
CA GLY A 67 -6.77 -2.73 13.17
C GLY A 67 -7.08 -2.27 14.57
N GLY A 68 -6.83 -1.00 14.89
CA GLY A 68 -7.09 -0.42 16.20
C GLY A 68 -5.95 -0.61 17.22
N PRO A 69 -6.22 -0.36 18.51
CA PRO A 69 -5.21 -0.44 19.56
C PRO A 69 -4.57 -1.82 19.65
N GLY A 70 -3.25 -1.85 19.83
CA GLY A 70 -2.46 -3.07 19.94
C GLY A 70 -2.03 -3.67 18.59
N SER A 71 -2.56 -3.19 17.46
CA SER A 71 -2.15 -3.66 16.13
C SER A 71 -0.72 -3.26 15.81
N GLU A 72 0.02 -4.18 15.17
CA GLU A 72 1.40 -3.99 14.76
C GLU A 72 1.65 -4.54 13.37
N CYS A 73 2.66 -4.00 12.69
CA CYS A 73 3.02 -4.41 11.34
C CYS A 73 4.53 -4.55 11.22
N TYR A 74 4.96 -5.68 10.72
CA TYR A 74 6.36 -6.04 10.47
C TYR A 74 6.59 -6.04 8.97
N VAL A 75 7.49 -5.18 8.49
CA VAL A 75 7.77 -4.99 7.06
C VAL A 75 9.10 -5.59 6.71
N GLY A 76 9.16 -6.35 5.61
CA GLY A 76 10.40 -6.91 5.05
C GLY A 76 11.12 -7.83 6.04
N LYS A 77 10.39 -8.72 6.70
CA LYS A 77 10.96 -9.67 7.65
C LYS A 77 11.01 -11.07 7.09
N THR A 78 12.11 -11.75 7.34
CA THR A 78 12.28 -13.18 7.03
C THR A 78 11.85 -13.98 8.25
N ILE A 79 10.93 -14.92 8.06
CA ILE A 79 10.49 -15.85 9.10
C ILE A 79 11.28 -17.14 8.96
N ARG A 80 11.93 -17.56 10.04
CA ARG A 80 12.62 -18.85 10.09
C ARG A 80 11.91 -19.83 11.00
N SER A 81 11.66 -21.02 10.48
CA SER A 81 11.06 -22.11 11.21
C SER A 81 11.86 -23.38 10.94
N LYS A 82 12.80 -23.76 11.80
CA LYS A 82 13.74 -24.92 11.73
C LYS A 82 14.11 -25.47 10.33
N LYS A 83 13.15 -25.64 9.43
CA LYS A 83 13.32 -26.19 8.07
C LYS A 83 12.84 -25.22 6.97
N ASP A 84 12.06 -24.23 7.33
CA ASP A 84 11.44 -23.33 6.36
C ASP A 84 11.95 -21.90 6.60
N VAL A 85 12.44 -21.27 5.56
CA VAL A 85 12.80 -19.86 5.53
C VAL A 85 11.87 -19.18 4.54
N GLN A 86 11.13 -18.20 4.99
CA GLN A 86 10.16 -17.50 4.15
C GLN A 86 10.26 -16.00 4.32
N ASP A 87 10.49 -15.30 3.21
CA ASP A 87 10.49 -13.85 3.19
C ASP A 87 9.05 -13.34 3.17
N CYS A 88 8.72 -12.49 4.13
CA CYS A 88 7.42 -11.86 4.24
C CYS A 88 7.53 -10.37 3.94
N GLU A 89 6.82 -9.88 2.91
CA GLU A 89 6.81 -8.45 2.62
C GLU A 89 6.18 -7.65 3.75
N LEU A 90 5.07 -8.15 4.29
CA LEU A 90 4.37 -7.50 5.39
C LEU A 90 3.57 -8.53 6.19
N VAL A 91 3.80 -8.57 7.48
CA VAL A 91 2.98 -9.32 8.45
C VAL A 91 2.25 -8.31 9.32
N ALA A 92 0.93 -8.38 9.40
CA ALA A 92 0.14 -7.50 10.24
C ALA A 92 -0.55 -8.29 11.35
N VAL A 93 -0.28 -7.92 12.60
CA VAL A 93 -0.91 -8.46 13.79
C VAL A 93 -2.07 -7.55 14.17
N LEU A 94 -3.28 -8.08 14.10
CA LEU A 94 -4.51 -7.39 14.48
C LEU A 94 -5.08 -8.02 15.77
N PRO A 95 -5.98 -7.36 16.47
CA PRO A 95 -6.52 -7.87 17.75
C PRO A 95 -7.21 -9.24 17.67
N ASP A 96 -7.62 -9.67 16.49
CA ASP A 96 -8.42 -10.88 16.26
C ASP A 96 -7.81 -11.86 15.26
N GLN A 97 -6.74 -11.44 14.55
CA GLN A 97 -6.10 -12.28 13.53
C GLN A 97 -4.70 -11.76 13.15
N VAL A 98 -3.93 -12.62 12.52
CA VAL A 98 -2.65 -12.27 11.89
C VAL A 98 -2.82 -12.36 10.37
N LEU A 99 -2.24 -11.41 9.63
CA LEU A 99 -2.32 -11.35 8.18
C LEU A 99 -0.94 -11.51 7.57
N ALA A 100 -0.82 -12.44 6.62
CA ALA A 100 0.26 -12.44 5.64
C ALA A 100 -0.18 -11.54 4.47
N VAL A 101 0.57 -10.48 4.18
CA VAL A 101 0.13 -9.44 3.25
C VAL A 101 1.10 -9.29 2.09
N LYS A 102 0.60 -9.41 0.87
CA LYS A 102 1.28 -9.03 -0.36
C LYS A 102 0.83 -7.65 -0.79
N VAL A 103 1.78 -6.78 -1.15
CA VAL A 103 1.49 -5.41 -1.56
C VAL A 103 1.95 -5.17 -2.99
N PHE A 104 1.02 -4.73 -3.83
CA PHE A 104 1.34 -4.25 -5.17
C PHE A 104 1.29 -2.72 -5.19
N PRO A 105 2.40 -2.02 -5.53
CA PRO A 105 2.45 -0.56 -5.57
C PRO A 105 1.74 0.03 -6.78
N PHE A 106 1.29 -0.79 -7.71
CA PHE A 106 0.68 -0.42 -8.99
C PHE A 106 -0.60 -1.24 -9.25
N GLY A 107 -1.37 -0.79 -10.21
CA GLY A 107 -2.53 -1.52 -10.73
C GLY A 107 -3.82 -0.71 -10.66
N LEU A 108 -4.26 -0.19 -11.81
CA LEU A 108 -5.57 0.44 -11.95
C LEU A 108 -6.65 -0.59 -12.31
N GLN A 109 -6.32 -1.50 -13.23
CA GLN A 109 -7.16 -2.65 -13.57
C GLN A 109 -6.31 -3.92 -13.42
N ILE A 110 -6.84 -4.89 -12.69
CA ILE A 110 -6.14 -6.12 -12.37
C ILE A 110 -6.98 -7.28 -12.90
N PHE A 111 -6.35 -8.12 -13.70
CA PHE A 111 -6.92 -9.32 -14.28
C PHE A 111 -6.12 -10.52 -13.81
N GLY A 112 -6.82 -11.58 -13.43
CA GLY A 112 -6.19 -12.81 -12.98
C GLY A 112 -7.21 -13.77 -12.39
N GLY A 113 -6.74 -14.93 -11.95
CA GLY A 113 -7.54 -15.95 -11.31
C GLY A 113 -6.70 -16.80 -10.36
N VAL A 114 -7.36 -17.68 -9.62
CA VAL A 114 -6.70 -18.59 -8.67
C VAL A 114 -5.69 -19.48 -9.39
N ASN A 115 -6.04 -19.99 -10.58
CA ASN A 115 -5.25 -20.96 -11.34
C ASN A 115 -4.34 -20.32 -12.39
N GLU A 116 -4.37 -19.00 -12.54
CA GLU A 116 -3.51 -18.32 -13.49
C GLU A 116 -2.11 -18.14 -12.91
N PRO A 117 -1.04 -18.52 -13.63
CA PRO A 117 0.33 -18.42 -13.09
C PRO A 117 0.79 -16.97 -12.95
N ARG A 118 0.21 -16.05 -13.72
CA ARG A 118 0.52 -14.63 -13.69
C ARG A 118 -0.72 -13.77 -13.76
N TRP A 119 -0.68 -12.66 -13.05
CA TRP A 119 -1.70 -11.62 -13.09
C TRP A 119 -1.27 -10.45 -13.95
N ARG A 120 -2.23 -9.88 -14.68
CA ARG A 120 -2.02 -8.74 -15.56
C ARG A 120 -2.53 -7.46 -14.89
N PHE A 121 -1.67 -6.45 -14.87
CA PHE A 121 -1.94 -5.14 -14.33
C PHE A 121 -1.94 -4.12 -15.46
N CYS A 122 -3.06 -3.49 -15.73
CA CYS A 122 -3.20 -2.48 -16.77
C CYS A 122 -3.26 -1.09 -16.13
N PHE A 123 -2.45 -0.18 -16.64
CA PHE A 123 -2.44 1.21 -16.27
C PHE A 123 -2.36 2.08 -17.53
N ASN A 124 -3.48 2.71 -17.91
CA ASN A 124 -3.64 3.42 -19.18
C ASN A 124 -3.29 2.52 -20.39
N LYS A 125 -2.13 2.82 -21.04
CA LYS A 125 -1.60 2.04 -22.17
C LYS A 125 -0.52 1.04 -21.75
N ASP A 126 -0.07 1.11 -20.50
CA ASP A 126 0.99 0.25 -20.00
C ASP A 126 0.41 -1.02 -19.39
N GLU A 127 1.03 -2.14 -19.68
CA GLU A 127 0.72 -3.43 -19.09
C GLU A 127 1.93 -3.95 -18.32
N ARG A 128 1.66 -4.50 -17.12
CA ARG A 128 2.67 -5.20 -16.32
C ARG A 128 2.15 -6.56 -15.93
N TRP A 129 3.05 -7.51 -15.84
CA TRP A 129 2.75 -8.86 -15.39
C TRP A 129 3.49 -9.11 -14.09
N ALA A 130 2.82 -9.76 -13.15
CA ALA A 130 3.41 -10.25 -11.93
C ALA A 130 2.98 -11.70 -11.69
N ASP A 131 3.81 -12.45 -11.00
CA ASP A 131 3.47 -13.82 -10.64
C ASP A 131 2.27 -13.83 -9.68
N ASN A 132 1.49 -14.90 -9.75
CA ASN A 132 0.33 -15.09 -8.88
C ASN A 132 0.79 -15.17 -7.41
N PRO A 133 0.36 -14.24 -6.55
CA PRO A 133 0.83 -14.17 -5.18
C PRO A 133 0.21 -15.22 -4.25
N LEU A 134 -0.83 -15.93 -4.67
CA LEU A 134 -1.62 -16.80 -3.79
C LEU A 134 -0.80 -17.96 -3.25
N GLY A 135 0.03 -18.61 -4.09
CA GLY A 135 0.88 -19.72 -3.64
C GLY A 135 1.86 -19.29 -2.55
N ALA A 136 2.58 -18.20 -2.79
CA ALA A 136 3.52 -17.66 -1.82
C ALA A 136 2.85 -17.22 -0.50
N LEU A 137 1.64 -16.66 -0.58
CA LEU A 137 0.87 -16.26 0.60
C LEU A 137 0.39 -17.46 1.42
N GLU A 138 -0.06 -18.53 0.77
CA GLU A 138 -0.43 -19.75 1.48
C GLU A 138 0.78 -20.43 2.15
N GLU A 139 1.95 -20.43 1.51
CA GLU A 139 3.19 -20.88 2.14
C GLU A 139 3.53 -20.04 3.37
N GLN A 140 3.46 -18.72 3.27
CA GLN A 140 3.67 -17.80 4.42
C GLN A 140 2.69 -18.09 5.55
N LYS A 141 1.41 -18.31 5.24
CA LYS A 141 0.38 -18.69 6.21
C LYS A 141 0.72 -19.99 6.93
N VAL A 142 1.20 -21.00 6.19
CA VAL A 142 1.62 -22.28 6.78
C VAL A 142 2.81 -22.09 7.72
N VAL A 143 3.81 -21.31 7.32
CA VAL A 143 4.99 -21.02 8.15
C VAL A 143 4.60 -20.25 9.42
N LEU A 144 3.77 -19.23 9.31
CA LEU A 144 3.25 -18.47 10.46
C LEU A 144 2.50 -19.37 11.45
N ASN A 145 1.63 -20.25 10.96
CA ASN A 145 0.92 -21.21 11.81
C ASN A 145 1.88 -22.15 12.55
N ARG A 146 2.96 -22.59 11.89
CA ARG A 146 4.00 -23.42 12.54
C ARG A 146 4.75 -22.66 13.62
N VAL A 147 5.06 -21.37 13.41
CA VAL A 147 5.68 -20.51 14.42
C VAL A 147 4.79 -20.42 15.65
N PHE A 148 3.52 -20.11 15.50
CA PHE A 148 2.58 -20.01 16.62
C PHE A 148 2.37 -21.34 17.35
N MET A 149 2.25 -22.44 16.63
CA MET A 149 2.15 -23.77 17.26
C MET A 149 3.38 -24.11 18.11
N ARG A 150 4.60 -23.78 17.64
CA ARG A 150 5.84 -24.01 18.40
C ARG A 150 5.94 -23.15 19.65
N ALA A 151 5.53 -21.89 19.52
CA ALA A 151 5.48 -20.98 20.67
C ALA A 151 4.35 -21.32 21.67
N GLY A 152 3.54 -22.36 21.39
CA GLY A 152 2.42 -22.74 22.24
C GLY A 152 1.24 -21.76 22.18
N VAL A 153 1.23 -20.84 21.21
CA VAL A 153 0.14 -19.87 21.03
C VAL A 153 -0.99 -20.53 20.26
N LYS A 154 -2.12 -20.75 20.96
CA LYS A 154 -3.29 -21.45 20.40
C LYS A 154 -4.31 -20.48 19.81
N ASN A 155 -5.08 -20.97 18.84
CA ASN A 155 -6.25 -20.28 18.27
C ASN A 155 -5.93 -18.90 17.66
N VAL A 156 -4.79 -18.77 16.98
CA VAL A 156 -4.44 -17.59 16.21
C VAL A 156 -4.90 -17.77 14.77
N PRO A 157 -5.96 -17.08 14.32
CA PRO A 157 -6.36 -17.11 12.92
C PRO A 157 -5.30 -16.41 12.07
N VAL A 158 -4.70 -17.13 11.13
CA VAL A 158 -3.78 -16.58 10.13
C VAL A 158 -4.50 -16.52 8.81
N GLU A 159 -4.59 -15.34 8.22
CA GLU A 159 -5.25 -15.09 6.94
C GLU A 159 -4.31 -14.43 5.94
N THR A 160 -4.64 -14.50 4.68
CA THR A 160 -3.89 -13.87 3.60
C THR A 160 -4.59 -12.60 3.11
N LEU A 161 -3.83 -11.62 2.64
CA LEU A 161 -4.37 -10.37 2.11
C LEU A 161 -3.50 -9.82 0.99
N ILE A 162 -4.13 -9.45 -0.12
CA ILE A 162 -3.47 -8.78 -1.24
C ILE A 162 -3.94 -7.33 -1.27
N VAL A 163 -3.00 -6.40 -1.11
CA VAL A 163 -3.29 -4.97 -1.09
C VAL A 163 -2.75 -4.28 -2.34
N PHE A 164 -3.64 -3.63 -3.08
CA PHE A 164 -3.25 -2.77 -4.18
C PHE A 164 -3.14 -1.33 -3.68
N ALA A 165 -1.89 -0.85 -3.62
CA ALA A 165 -1.53 0.42 -3.00
C ALA A 165 -1.31 1.55 -4.01
N ASP A 166 -1.92 1.48 -5.21
CA ASP A 166 -1.83 2.54 -6.20
C ASP A 166 -2.51 3.82 -5.73
N ASN A 167 -1.87 4.96 -6.02
CA ASN A 167 -2.37 6.29 -5.65
C ASN A 167 -3.33 6.90 -6.67
N TYR A 168 -3.35 6.37 -7.90
CA TYR A 168 -4.02 6.99 -9.05
C TYR A 168 -5.44 6.46 -9.31
N GLY A 169 -6.15 6.10 -8.27
CA GLY A 169 -7.54 5.75 -8.43
C GLY A 169 -7.96 4.48 -7.70
N THR A 170 -9.16 4.07 -7.96
CA THR A 170 -9.74 2.87 -7.39
C THR A 170 -9.37 1.69 -8.26
N ALA A 171 -8.60 0.76 -7.72
CA ALA A 171 -8.30 -0.48 -8.42
C ALA A 171 -9.59 -1.22 -8.77
N LYS A 172 -9.72 -1.60 -10.04
CA LYS A 172 -10.82 -2.44 -10.53
C LYS A 172 -10.30 -3.86 -10.64
N PHE A 173 -10.93 -4.76 -9.89
CA PHE A 173 -10.55 -6.17 -9.89
C PHE A 173 -11.45 -6.95 -10.84
N LYS A 174 -10.82 -7.76 -11.68
CA LYS A 174 -11.40 -8.87 -12.43
C LYS A 174 -10.58 -10.10 -12.13
N VAL A 175 -10.57 -10.47 -10.85
CA VAL A 175 -9.80 -11.60 -10.33
C VAL A 175 -10.80 -12.64 -9.85
N ASP A 176 -10.95 -13.69 -10.65
CA ASP A 176 -11.95 -14.72 -10.41
C ASP A 176 -11.54 -15.64 -9.25
N GLY A 177 -12.49 -15.85 -8.33
CA GLY A 177 -12.32 -16.77 -7.21
C GLY A 177 -11.47 -16.28 -6.04
N VAL A 178 -10.90 -15.05 -6.11
CA VAL A 178 -10.04 -14.50 -5.07
C VAL A 178 -10.79 -13.47 -4.23
N ARG A 179 -10.96 -13.75 -2.94
CA ARG A 179 -11.67 -12.88 -1.98
C ARG A 179 -10.73 -11.97 -1.19
N GLU A 180 -9.45 -12.27 -1.20
CA GLU A 180 -8.42 -11.63 -0.37
C GLU A 180 -7.86 -10.34 -0.97
N CYS A 181 -8.43 -9.87 -2.09
CA CYS A 181 -7.95 -8.67 -2.80
C CYS A 181 -8.65 -7.41 -2.31
N VAL A 182 -7.87 -6.39 -1.94
CA VAL A 182 -8.42 -5.10 -1.52
C VAL A 182 -7.56 -3.92 -2.02
N ALA A 183 -8.21 -2.85 -2.48
CA ALA A 183 -7.51 -1.60 -2.70
C ALA A 183 -7.27 -0.88 -1.37
N ILE A 184 -6.11 -0.24 -1.23
CA ILE A 184 -5.71 0.44 0.02
C ILE A 184 -6.78 1.41 0.54
N GLY A 185 -7.54 2.06 -0.35
CA GLY A 185 -8.66 2.94 -0.02
C GLY A 185 -9.79 2.25 0.75
N TYR A 186 -10.02 0.97 0.47
CA TYR A 186 -11.13 0.17 1.02
C TYR A 186 -10.75 -0.67 2.23
N LEU A 187 -9.51 -0.62 2.72
CA LEU A 187 -9.08 -1.40 3.89
C LEU A 187 -9.97 -1.22 5.12
N LYS A 188 -10.53 -0.01 5.34
CA LYS A 188 -11.44 0.23 6.47
C LYS A 188 -12.75 -0.54 6.31
N LYS A 189 -13.32 -0.58 5.10
CA LYS A 189 -14.54 -1.34 4.81
C LYS A 189 -14.26 -2.84 4.92
N TRP A 190 -13.21 -3.31 4.24
CA TRP A 190 -12.75 -4.69 4.31
C TRP A 190 -12.57 -5.16 5.76
N ARG A 191 -11.91 -4.36 6.60
CA ARG A 191 -11.71 -4.70 8.00
C ARG A 191 -13.03 -4.85 8.77
N LYS A 192 -13.99 -3.99 8.52
CA LYS A 192 -15.32 -4.08 9.13
C LYS A 192 -16.06 -5.36 8.73
N ASP A 193 -15.90 -5.76 7.46
CA ASP A 193 -16.59 -6.92 6.90
C ASP A 193 -15.91 -8.26 7.30
N THR A 194 -14.61 -8.22 7.64
CA THR A 194 -13.79 -9.42 7.96
C THR A 194 -13.39 -9.53 9.43
N GLN A 195 -13.78 -8.57 10.27
CA GLN A 195 -13.47 -8.61 11.70
C GLN A 195 -14.07 -9.85 12.35
N LYS A 196 -13.22 -10.62 13.04
CA LYS A 196 -13.64 -11.84 13.71
C LYS A 196 -14.09 -11.55 15.15
N ASN A 197 -15.05 -12.35 15.60
CA ASN A 197 -15.50 -12.31 16.99
C ASN A 197 -14.51 -13.11 17.85
N GLY A 198 -13.52 -12.46 18.37
CA GLY A 198 -12.51 -13.08 19.24
C GLY A 198 -11.31 -12.16 19.38
N LYS A 199 -10.61 -12.30 20.48
CA LYS A 199 -9.33 -11.61 20.69
C LYS A 199 -8.25 -12.65 20.79
N ILE A 200 -7.13 -12.41 20.10
CA ILE A 200 -5.92 -13.22 20.25
C ILE A 200 -5.05 -12.63 21.37
N ASP A 201 -4.19 -13.44 21.94
CA ASP A 201 -3.16 -12.96 22.85
C ASP A 201 -2.08 -12.23 22.06
N LEU A 202 -2.26 -10.92 21.88
CA LEU A 202 -1.35 -10.06 21.13
C LEU A 202 0.08 -10.11 21.66
N ARG A 203 0.25 -10.27 23.00
CA ARG A 203 1.57 -10.29 23.61
C ARG A 203 2.32 -11.57 23.27
N ALA A 204 1.66 -12.71 23.38
CA ALA A 204 2.23 -14.00 23.02
C ALA A 204 2.51 -14.10 21.51
N VAL A 205 1.58 -13.60 20.66
CA VAL A 205 1.76 -13.58 19.20
C VAL A 205 2.96 -12.73 18.79
N LYS A 206 3.11 -11.53 19.37
CA LYS A 206 4.25 -10.65 19.05
C LYS A 206 5.57 -11.27 19.50
N ALA A 207 5.65 -11.80 20.71
CA ALA A 207 6.85 -12.47 21.21
C ALA A 207 7.28 -13.64 20.31
N ALA A 208 6.32 -14.47 19.88
CA ALA A 208 6.57 -15.57 18.96
C ALA A 208 7.09 -15.11 17.59
N LEU A 209 6.58 -13.98 17.06
CA LEU A 209 7.06 -13.42 15.80
C LEU A 209 8.46 -12.80 15.96
N GLU A 210 8.72 -12.07 17.04
CA GLU A 210 10.02 -11.47 17.32
C GLU A 210 11.10 -12.54 17.44
N GLU A 211 10.84 -13.62 18.18
CA GLU A 211 11.74 -14.78 18.24
C GLU A 211 12.00 -15.38 16.85
N ALA A 212 10.97 -15.52 16.02
CA ALA A 212 11.10 -16.06 14.67
C ALA A 212 11.88 -15.14 13.72
N PHE A 213 11.88 -13.83 13.95
CA PHE A 213 12.64 -12.83 13.19
C PHE A 213 14.09 -12.70 13.69
N GLU A 214 14.32 -12.76 15.01
CA GLU A 214 15.64 -12.60 15.64
C GLU A 214 16.59 -13.78 15.38
N SER A 215 16.05 -14.96 15.08
CA SER A 215 16.88 -16.11 14.68
C SER A 215 17.77 -15.83 13.46
N ASP A 216 17.63 -14.65 12.84
CA ASP A 216 18.41 -14.18 11.68
C ASP A 216 19.69 -13.40 12.05
N THR A 217 19.85 -12.96 13.29
CA THR A 217 20.96 -12.05 13.68
C THR A 217 22.20 -12.78 14.23
N ASN A 218 22.16 -14.10 14.38
CA ASN A 218 23.21 -14.90 15.05
C ASN A 218 23.94 -15.91 14.15
N HIS A 219 24.10 -15.59 12.85
CA HIS A 219 24.96 -16.40 11.96
C HIS A 219 25.88 -15.52 11.12
#